data_2c9fd468205e6dc6d7a10672a5ffbd68
#
_entry.id   2c9fd468205e6dc6d7a10672a5ffbd68
#
_cell.length_a   1.000
_cell.length_b   1.000
_cell.length_c   1.000
_cell.angle_alpha   90.00
_cell.angle_beta   90.00
_cell.angle_gamma   90.00
#
_symmetry.space_group_name_H-M   'P 1'
#
loop_
_entity.id
_entity.type
_entity.pdbx_description
1 polymer ?
#
loop_
_entity_poly.entity_id
_entity_poly.type
_entity_poly.pdbx_seq_one_letter_code
_entity_poly.pdbx_strand_id
1 'polypeptide(L)'
;MESLTLCNLSIGYGRHVVGAQLTARVACGGVTLLLGRNGCGKSTLLHCLGGLLPPLAGEVWWDGGALHECTPQERARRVAFLLTTRPAVGSLTVQDVLDTARLPHRHAATPAADRLVTLRAAQHCGVEDWLSRPLRTLSDGQVQWVMLARALAQDTPLLLLDEPTAHLDLPGKRALFALLMNLAREEGRTIIASTHDLLPICHEVSAWWLLHEGRLLCGSPTDTRLRQTVGEALETVV
;
A
#
# COMPACT_ATOMS: atom_id res chain seq x y z
N MET A 1 -13.95 -14.64 7.17
CA MET A 1 -12.65 -14.26 6.62
C MET A 1 -12.79 -12.85 6.08
N GLU A 2 -12.01 -11.96 6.63
CA GLU A 2 -11.94 -10.57 6.19
C GLU A 2 -11.53 -10.53 4.71
N SER A 3 -12.12 -9.69 3.90
CA SER A 3 -11.73 -9.51 2.50
C SER A 3 -12.02 -8.09 2.05
N LEU A 4 -11.15 -7.54 1.20
CA LEU A 4 -11.42 -6.30 0.48
C LEU A 4 -12.16 -6.66 -0.81
N THR A 5 -13.32 -6.06 -1.01
CA THR A 5 -14.15 -6.30 -2.20
C THR A 5 -14.49 -4.96 -2.88
N LEU A 6 -14.27 -4.91 -4.17
CA LEU A 6 -14.69 -3.81 -5.05
C LEU A 6 -15.95 -4.26 -5.79
N CYS A 7 -17.02 -3.49 -5.67
CA CYS A 7 -18.30 -3.76 -6.33
C CYS A 7 -18.60 -2.68 -7.36
N ASN A 8 -18.39 -3.00 -8.65
CA ASN A 8 -18.66 -2.10 -9.80
C ASN A 8 -18.10 -0.69 -9.60
N LEU A 9 -16.87 -0.61 -9.05
CA LEU A 9 -16.25 0.65 -8.65
C LEU A 9 -15.90 1.49 -9.88
N SER A 10 -16.29 2.77 -9.89
CA SER A 10 -15.84 3.76 -10.85
C SER A 10 -15.01 4.81 -10.12
N ILE A 11 -13.82 5.06 -10.66
CA ILE A 11 -12.82 5.96 -10.04
C ILE A 11 -12.48 7.12 -10.96
N GLY A 12 -12.14 8.26 -10.37
CA GLY A 12 -11.79 9.46 -11.13
C GLY A 12 -11.96 10.74 -10.31
N TYR A 13 -11.93 11.88 -10.99
CA TYR A 13 -12.02 13.20 -10.39
C TYR A 13 -13.10 14.05 -11.09
N GLY A 14 -14.11 14.46 -10.36
CA GLY A 14 -15.23 15.23 -10.91
C GLY A 14 -15.93 14.47 -12.04
N ARG A 15 -15.80 14.96 -13.29
CA ARG A 15 -16.39 14.29 -14.47
C ARG A 15 -15.39 13.40 -15.24
N HIS A 16 -14.13 13.41 -14.84
CA HIS A 16 -13.09 12.61 -15.50
C HIS A 16 -13.03 11.20 -14.88
N VAL A 17 -13.54 10.22 -15.63
CA VAL A 17 -13.49 8.80 -15.25
C VAL A 17 -12.14 8.23 -15.66
N VAL A 18 -11.40 7.66 -14.68
CA VAL A 18 -10.11 6.99 -14.88
C VAL A 18 -10.27 5.49 -15.05
N GLY A 19 -11.25 4.91 -14.33
CA GLY A 19 -11.61 3.50 -14.45
C GLY A 19 -13.08 3.31 -14.11
N ALA A 20 -13.74 2.36 -14.77
CA ALA A 20 -15.15 2.11 -14.58
C ALA A 20 -15.48 0.62 -14.44
N GLN A 21 -16.51 0.32 -13.64
CA GLN A 21 -17.01 -1.05 -13.42
C GLN A 21 -15.92 -2.01 -12.91
N LEU A 22 -14.98 -1.50 -12.10
CA LEU A 22 -13.91 -2.29 -11.53
C LEU A 22 -14.50 -3.21 -10.46
N THR A 23 -14.30 -4.51 -10.64
CA THR A 23 -14.76 -5.53 -9.68
C THR A 23 -13.62 -6.48 -9.38
N ALA A 24 -13.31 -6.64 -8.10
CA ALA A 24 -12.23 -7.49 -7.63
C ALA A 24 -12.41 -7.87 -6.17
N ARG A 25 -11.68 -8.90 -5.75
CA ARG A 25 -11.62 -9.31 -4.35
C ARG A 25 -10.18 -9.66 -3.97
N VAL A 26 -9.75 -9.17 -2.80
CA VAL A 26 -8.47 -9.53 -2.18
C VAL A 26 -8.75 -10.41 -0.99
N ALA A 27 -8.14 -11.59 -0.96
CA ALA A 27 -8.12 -12.43 0.22
C ALA A 27 -7.16 -11.85 1.28
N CYS A 28 -7.51 -11.98 2.56
CA CYS A 28 -6.64 -11.54 3.64
C CYS A 28 -5.35 -12.35 3.75
N GLY A 29 -4.32 -11.71 4.28
CA GLY A 29 -3.04 -12.36 4.54
C GLY A 29 -2.23 -12.62 3.27
N GLY A 30 -2.32 -11.73 2.27
CA GLY A 30 -1.59 -11.86 1.02
C GLY A 30 -1.10 -10.54 0.46
N VAL A 31 -0.18 -10.62 -0.50
CA VAL A 31 0.31 -9.48 -1.28
C VAL A 31 -0.33 -9.50 -2.65
N THR A 32 -1.01 -8.41 -3.01
CA THR A 32 -1.54 -8.16 -4.36
C THR A 32 -0.73 -7.05 -5.02
N LEU A 33 -0.23 -7.26 -6.22
CA LEU A 33 0.41 -6.22 -7.01
C LEU A 33 -0.59 -5.55 -7.93
N LEU A 34 -0.72 -4.23 -7.80
CA LEU A 34 -1.47 -3.38 -8.71
C LEU A 34 -0.53 -2.88 -9.82
N LEU A 35 -0.61 -3.52 -10.96
CA LEU A 35 0.22 -3.30 -12.14
C LEU A 35 -0.45 -2.30 -13.10
N GLY A 36 0.36 -1.57 -13.86
CA GLY A 36 -0.12 -0.67 -14.91
C GLY A 36 0.88 0.43 -15.20
N ARG A 37 0.78 1.05 -16.37
CA ARG A 37 1.64 2.15 -16.79
C ARG A 37 1.47 3.38 -15.89
N ASN A 38 2.45 4.27 -15.91
CA ASN A 38 2.35 5.54 -15.20
C ASN A 38 1.16 6.34 -15.75
N GLY A 39 0.38 6.94 -14.84
CA GLY A 39 -0.81 7.73 -15.20
C GLY A 39 -2.08 6.90 -15.51
N CYS A 40 -2.06 5.56 -15.49
CA CYS A 40 -3.25 4.74 -15.75
C CYS A 40 -4.30 4.76 -14.63
N GLY A 41 -3.99 5.36 -13.46
CA GLY A 41 -4.94 5.49 -12.35
C GLY A 41 -4.67 4.62 -11.12
N LYS A 42 -3.49 3.98 -10.98
CA LYS A 42 -3.13 3.14 -9.82
C LYS A 42 -3.32 3.88 -8.49
N SER A 43 -2.72 5.07 -8.36
CA SER A 43 -2.87 5.90 -7.16
C SER A 43 -4.32 6.29 -6.90
N THR A 44 -5.08 6.62 -7.94
CA THR A 44 -6.52 6.92 -7.84
C THR A 44 -7.30 5.74 -7.29
N LEU A 45 -7.01 4.53 -7.79
CA LEU A 45 -7.62 3.30 -7.29
C LEU A 45 -7.24 3.06 -5.82
N LEU A 46 -5.95 3.14 -5.46
CA LEU A 46 -5.51 2.98 -4.07
C LEU A 46 -6.17 4.00 -3.13
N HIS A 47 -6.30 5.27 -3.55
CA HIS A 47 -6.98 6.30 -2.76
C HIS A 47 -8.46 5.98 -2.56
N CYS A 48 -9.15 5.46 -3.58
CA CYS A 48 -10.54 5.00 -3.44
C CYS A 48 -10.64 3.78 -2.51
N LEU A 49 -9.74 2.79 -2.66
CA LEU A 49 -9.71 1.60 -1.82
C LEU A 49 -9.52 1.91 -0.34
N GLY A 50 -8.77 2.92 -0.02
CA GLY A 50 -8.53 3.32 1.37
C GLY A 50 -9.41 4.48 1.84
N GLY A 51 -10.39 4.90 1.03
CA GLY A 51 -11.34 5.95 1.39
C GLY A 51 -10.75 7.36 1.49
N LEU A 52 -9.58 7.62 0.89
CA LEU A 52 -9.03 8.97 0.76
C LEU A 52 -9.70 9.76 -0.37
N LEU A 53 -10.23 9.05 -1.37
CA LEU A 53 -10.99 9.60 -2.48
C LEU A 53 -12.34 8.87 -2.55
N PRO A 54 -13.49 9.57 -2.56
CA PRO A 54 -14.76 8.92 -2.77
C PRO A 54 -14.84 8.36 -4.19
N PRO A 55 -15.40 7.16 -4.40
CA PRO A 55 -15.64 6.64 -5.73
C PRO A 55 -16.70 7.48 -6.47
N LEU A 56 -16.62 7.49 -7.81
CA LEU A 56 -17.66 8.11 -8.64
C LEU A 56 -18.94 7.28 -8.69
N ALA A 57 -18.81 5.94 -8.58
CA ALA A 57 -19.90 4.99 -8.45
C ALA A 57 -19.37 3.66 -7.88
N GLY A 58 -20.28 2.82 -7.38
CA GLY A 58 -19.92 1.54 -6.77
C GLY A 58 -19.40 1.70 -5.34
N GLU A 59 -18.93 0.61 -4.77
CA GLU A 59 -18.58 0.54 -3.34
C GLU A 59 -17.32 -0.26 -3.10
N VAL A 60 -16.64 0.08 -1.98
CA VAL A 60 -15.52 -0.68 -1.44
C VAL A 60 -15.90 -1.21 -0.06
N TRP A 61 -15.86 -2.53 0.07
CA TRP A 61 -16.17 -3.23 1.31
C TRP A 61 -14.90 -3.80 1.93
N TRP A 62 -14.72 -3.59 3.22
CA TRP A 62 -13.66 -4.19 4.02
C TRP A 62 -14.26 -4.82 5.25
N ASP A 63 -14.01 -6.12 5.44
CA ASP A 63 -14.47 -6.87 6.61
C ASP A 63 -15.97 -6.70 6.90
N GLY A 64 -16.79 -6.79 5.84
CA GLY A 64 -18.24 -6.70 5.93
C GLY A 64 -18.81 -5.29 6.16
N GLY A 65 -17.97 -4.26 6.20
CA GLY A 65 -18.37 -2.85 6.29
C GLY A 65 -17.93 -2.02 5.10
N ALA A 66 -18.74 -1.07 4.68
CA ALA A 66 -18.38 -0.14 3.62
C ALA A 66 -17.37 0.91 4.15
N LEU A 67 -16.22 1.03 3.50
CA LEU A 67 -15.15 1.93 3.98
C LEU A 67 -15.56 3.41 3.96
N HIS A 68 -16.49 3.81 3.10
CA HIS A 68 -16.98 5.19 3.05
C HIS A 68 -17.87 5.55 4.23
N GLU A 69 -18.44 4.57 4.94
CA GLU A 69 -19.26 4.77 6.14
C GLU A 69 -18.41 4.93 7.42
N CYS A 70 -17.12 4.53 7.36
CA CYS A 70 -16.21 4.65 8.48
C CYS A 70 -15.85 6.11 8.76
N THR A 71 -15.80 6.49 10.03
CA THR A 71 -15.19 7.74 10.44
C THR A 71 -13.70 7.78 10.05
N PRO A 72 -13.09 8.96 9.88
CA PRO A 72 -11.65 9.05 9.58
C PRO A 72 -10.77 8.29 10.57
N GLN A 73 -11.13 8.28 11.85
CA GLN A 73 -10.38 7.58 12.88
C GLN A 73 -10.52 6.05 12.78
N GLU A 74 -11.73 5.54 12.55
CA GLU A 74 -11.97 4.11 12.33
C GLU A 74 -11.25 3.62 11.09
N ARG A 75 -11.31 4.36 9.99
CA ARG A 75 -10.60 4.07 8.76
C ARG A 75 -9.09 4.04 8.98
N ALA A 76 -8.53 5.00 9.71
CA ALA A 76 -7.11 5.04 10.03
C ALA A 76 -6.63 3.89 10.94
N ARG A 77 -7.53 3.18 11.62
CA ARG A 77 -7.23 1.94 12.35
C ARG A 77 -7.32 0.69 11.48
N ARG A 78 -7.92 0.79 10.30
CA ARG A 78 -8.13 -0.33 9.37
C ARG A 78 -7.15 -0.31 8.20
N VAL A 79 -6.76 0.89 7.75
CA VAL A 79 -5.98 1.08 6.52
C VAL A 79 -4.81 2.02 6.77
N ALA A 80 -3.60 1.57 6.47
CA ALA A 80 -2.43 2.43 6.40
C ALA A 80 -2.01 2.65 4.95
N PHE A 81 -1.43 3.83 4.72
CA PHE A 81 -0.95 4.26 3.41
C PHE A 81 0.55 4.56 3.41
N LEU A 82 1.21 4.10 2.37
CA LEU A 82 2.45 4.68 1.86
C LEU A 82 2.11 5.42 0.57
N LEU A 83 2.28 6.74 0.58
CA LEU A 83 2.07 7.60 -0.60
C LEU A 83 3.42 7.91 -1.26
N THR A 84 3.40 8.07 -2.57
CA THR A 84 4.60 8.40 -3.37
C THR A 84 5.17 9.79 -3.01
N THR A 85 4.35 10.68 -2.43
CA THR A 85 4.74 12.06 -2.14
C THR A 85 5.64 12.12 -0.91
N ARG A 86 6.82 12.74 -1.06
CA ARG A 86 7.71 13.04 0.07
C ARG A 86 7.05 14.06 1.00
N PRO A 87 6.89 13.75 2.28
CA PRO A 87 6.31 14.71 3.20
C PRO A 87 7.25 15.89 3.45
N ALA A 88 6.72 17.11 3.45
CA ALA A 88 7.45 18.30 3.88
C ALA A 88 7.49 18.36 5.41
N VAL A 89 8.40 17.58 6.03
CA VAL A 89 8.42 17.37 7.49
C VAL A 89 9.38 18.27 8.26
N GLY A 90 9.97 19.27 7.62
CA GLY A 90 10.82 20.26 8.30
C GLY A 90 11.97 19.63 9.09
N SER A 91 11.99 19.85 10.41
CA SER A 91 13.03 19.39 11.34
C SER A 91 12.64 18.12 12.12
N LEU A 92 11.52 17.45 11.79
CA LEU A 92 11.10 16.25 12.49
C LEU A 92 12.15 15.14 12.40
N THR A 93 12.35 14.44 13.50
CA THR A 93 13.17 13.23 13.55
C THR A 93 12.41 12.03 12.97
N VAL A 94 13.11 10.95 12.68
CA VAL A 94 12.50 9.68 12.27
C VAL A 94 11.51 9.22 13.35
N GLN A 95 11.87 9.29 14.63
CA GLN A 95 10.97 8.94 15.73
C GLN A 95 9.68 9.76 15.72
N ASP A 96 9.77 11.09 15.54
CA ASP A 96 8.59 11.96 15.47
C ASP A 96 7.66 11.53 14.33
N VAL A 97 8.24 11.16 13.17
CA VAL A 97 7.47 10.70 12.01
C VAL A 97 6.76 9.37 12.31
N LEU A 98 7.44 8.40 12.94
CA LEU A 98 6.82 7.13 13.32
C LEU A 98 5.72 7.34 14.37
N ASP A 99 5.92 8.23 15.34
CA ASP A 99 4.95 8.50 16.41
C ASP A 99 3.64 9.11 15.85
N THR A 100 3.69 9.84 14.72
CA THR A 100 2.47 10.31 14.05
C THR A 100 1.55 9.17 13.62
N ALA A 101 2.09 8.00 13.34
CA ALA A 101 1.30 6.83 12.94
C ALA A 101 0.41 6.29 14.07
N ARG A 102 0.74 6.60 15.31
CA ARG A 102 -0.02 6.16 16.49
C ARG A 102 -1.18 7.10 16.88
N LEU A 103 -1.32 8.25 16.22
CA LEU A 103 -2.40 9.21 16.49
C LEU A 103 -3.81 8.59 16.49
N PRO A 104 -4.17 7.68 15.56
CA PRO A 104 -5.48 7.04 15.58
C PRO A 104 -5.75 6.19 16.84
N HIS A 105 -4.69 5.75 17.52
CA HIS A 105 -4.75 4.86 18.69
C HIS A 105 -4.62 5.57 20.04
N ARG A 106 -4.46 6.91 20.05
CA ARG A 106 -4.12 7.74 21.22
C ARG A 106 -4.95 7.50 22.49
N HIS A 107 -6.19 7.03 22.35
CA HIS A 107 -7.07 6.74 23.48
C HIS A 107 -7.27 5.24 23.73
N ALA A 108 -6.64 4.38 22.93
CA ALA A 108 -6.81 2.93 23.01
C ALA A 108 -5.54 2.21 23.47
N ALA A 109 -4.37 2.85 23.38
CA ALA A 109 -3.08 2.27 23.75
C ALA A 109 -2.35 3.14 24.77
N THR A 110 -1.48 2.51 25.57
CA THR A 110 -0.58 3.24 26.49
C THR A 110 0.63 3.75 25.71
N PRO A 111 1.30 4.83 26.19
CA PRO A 111 2.53 5.31 25.55
C PRO A 111 3.64 4.24 25.43
N ALA A 112 3.71 3.32 26.40
CA ALA A 112 4.65 2.20 26.36
C ALA A 112 4.32 1.20 25.25
N ALA A 113 3.03 0.86 25.05
CA ALA A 113 2.59 -0.02 23.99
C ALA A 113 2.83 0.62 22.61
N ASP A 114 2.52 1.92 22.44
CA ASP A 114 2.80 2.65 21.20
C ASP A 114 4.28 2.64 20.84
N ARG A 115 5.15 2.83 21.86
CA ARG A 115 6.60 2.79 21.68
C ARG A 115 7.12 1.43 21.22
N LEU A 116 6.55 0.34 21.71
CA LEU A 116 6.88 -1.03 21.25
C LEU A 116 6.48 -1.23 19.78
N VAL A 117 5.30 -0.74 19.40
CA VAL A 117 4.83 -0.86 18.00
C VAL A 117 5.72 -0.04 17.05
N THR A 118 6.06 1.20 17.40
CA THR A 118 6.96 2.03 16.57
C THR A 118 8.36 1.44 16.46
N LEU A 119 8.91 0.90 17.57
CA LEU A 119 10.21 0.24 17.55
C LEU A 119 10.21 -1.02 16.68
N ARG A 120 9.18 -1.87 16.78
CA ARG A 120 9.02 -3.06 15.94
C ARG A 120 8.94 -2.69 14.46
N ALA A 121 8.17 -1.65 14.11
CA ALA A 121 8.09 -1.15 12.75
C ALA A 121 9.45 -0.63 12.24
N ALA A 122 10.20 0.08 13.09
CA ALA A 122 11.55 0.53 12.76
C ALA A 122 12.49 -0.65 12.49
N GLN A 123 12.45 -1.69 13.31
CA GLN A 123 13.25 -2.91 13.16
C GLN A 123 12.90 -3.67 11.86
N HIS A 124 11.62 -3.83 11.53
CA HIS A 124 11.21 -4.46 10.26
C HIS A 124 11.80 -3.76 9.04
N CYS A 125 11.98 -2.45 9.11
CA CYS A 125 12.51 -1.63 8.02
C CYS A 125 14.02 -1.33 8.15
N GLY A 126 14.69 -1.78 9.21
CA GLY A 126 16.12 -1.49 9.46
C GLY A 126 16.43 -0.02 9.63
N VAL A 127 15.52 0.74 10.28
CA VAL A 127 15.67 2.20 10.50
C VAL A 127 15.83 2.58 11.97
N GLU A 128 15.99 1.62 12.87
CA GLU A 128 16.11 1.83 14.31
C GLU A 128 17.30 2.71 14.69
N ASP A 129 18.42 2.60 13.99
CA ASP A 129 19.61 3.42 14.23
C ASP A 129 19.42 4.88 13.76
N TRP A 130 18.36 5.17 13.04
CA TRP A 130 18.08 6.51 12.51
C TRP A 130 17.01 7.28 13.31
N LEU A 131 16.44 6.69 14.36
CA LEU A 131 15.30 7.26 15.09
C LEU A 131 15.52 8.70 15.56
N SER A 132 16.74 9.04 16.01
CA SER A 132 17.09 10.39 16.45
C SER A 132 17.50 11.35 15.32
N ARG A 133 17.65 10.85 14.08
CA ARG A 133 18.10 11.68 12.96
C ARG A 133 16.97 12.52 12.39
N PRO A 134 17.22 13.78 12.05
CA PRO A 134 16.25 14.58 11.30
C PRO A 134 16.00 13.99 9.91
N LEU A 135 14.73 13.86 9.50
CA LEU A 135 14.36 13.22 8.22
C LEU A 135 15.03 13.91 7.00
N ARG A 136 15.26 15.22 7.07
CA ARG A 136 15.94 15.99 6.02
C ARG A 136 17.39 15.59 5.75
N THR A 137 18.01 14.84 6.69
CA THR A 137 19.41 14.37 6.55
C THR A 137 19.51 13.01 5.89
N LEU A 138 18.39 12.39 5.56
CA LEU A 138 18.33 11.07 4.95
C LEU A 138 18.26 11.17 3.42
N SER A 139 18.83 10.18 2.74
CA SER A 139 18.65 10.01 1.29
C SER A 139 17.21 9.65 0.95
N ASP A 140 16.80 9.81 -0.33
CA ASP A 140 15.42 9.48 -0.75
C ASP A 140 15.08 7.99 -0.51
N GLY A 141 16.03 7.08 -0.76
CA GLY A 141 15.83 5.66 -0.44
C GLY A 141 15.68 5.38 1.06
N GLN A 142 16.47 6.09 1.91
CA GLN A 142 16.32 6.00 3.37
C GLN A 142 14.98 6.56 3.83
N VAL A 143 14.53 7.69 3.27
CA VAL A 143 13.20 8.26 3.54
C VAL A 143 12.11 7.27 3.16
N GLN A 144 12.25 6.54 2.04
CA GLN A 144 11.28 5.52 1.62
C GLN A 144 11.12 4.43 2.67
N TRP A 145 12.22 3.92 3.24
CA TRP A 145 12.18 2.94 4.33
C TRP A 145 11.54 3.50 5.61
N VAL A 146 11.82 4.76 5.97
CA VAL A 146 11.19 5.43 7.10
C VAL A 146 9.68 5.58 6.89
N MET A 147 9.25 5.94 5.68
CA MET A 147 7.82 6.09 5.37
C MET A 147 7.10 4.75 5.37
N LEU A 148 7.78 3.66 4.97
CA LEU A 148 7.26 2.31 5.12
C LEU A 148 7.13 1.93 6.60
N ALA A 149 8.17 2.19 7.41
CA ALA A 149 8.11 1.97 8.86
C ALA A 149 6.96 2.75 9.51
N ARG A 150 6.72 4.00 9.08
CA ARG A 150 5.58 4.79 9.53
C ARG A 150 4.24 4.11 9.17
N ALA A 151 4.10 3.60 7.95
CA ALA A 151 2.89 2.88 7.56
C ALA A 151 2.69 1.60 8.40
N LEU A 152 3.77 0.86 8.67
CA LEU A 152 3.73 -0.32 9.55
C LEU A 152 3.41 0.03 11.01
N ALA A 153 3.96 1.15 11.52
CA ALA A 153 3.70 1.63 12.88
C ALA A 153 2.23 2.03 13.11
N GLN A 154 1.47 2.29 12.06
CA GLN A 154 0.02 2.52 12.17
C GLN A 154 -0.73 1.25 12.60
N ASP A 155 -0.12 0.06 12.43
CA ASP A 155 -0.58 -1.24 12.92
C ASP A 155 -2.00 -1.59 12.45
N THR A 156 -2.17 -1.60 11.14
CA THR A 156 -3.46 -1.86 10.48
C THR A 156 -3.46 -3.20 9.76
N PRO A 157 -4.62 -3.87 9.60
CA PRO A 157 -4.73 -5.12 8.85
C PRO A 157 -4.55 -4.94 7.33
N LEU A 158 -4.83 -3.74 6.78
CA LEU A 158 -4.68 -3.43 5.36
C LEU A 158 -3.60 -2.37 5.14
N LEU A 159 -2.65 -2.68 4.25
CA LEU A 159 -1.60 -1.77 3.79
C LEU A 159 -1.79 -1.45 2.31
N LEU A 160 -1.91 -0.18 1.97
CA LEU A 160 -1.98 0.33 0.60
C LEU A 160 -0.72 1.11 0.28
N LEU A 161 0.11 0.58 -0.62
CA LEU A 161 1.44 1.10 -0.90
C LEU A 161 1.50 1.61 -2.35
N ASP A 162 1.64 2.92 -2.52
CA ASP A 162 1.74 3.53 -3.85
C ASP A 162 3.20 3.69 -4.25
N GLU A 163 3.63 2.93 -5.27
CA GLU A 163 5.00 2.85 -5.79
C GLU A 163 6.06 2.69 -4.67
N PRO A 164 5.93 1.68 -3.78
CA PRO A 164 6.81 1.56 -2.60
C PRO A 164 8.28 1.31 -2.96
N THR A 165 8.55 0.90 -4.19
CA THR A 165 9.91 0.66 -4.70
C THR A 165 10.59 1.90 -5.29
N ALA A 166 9.90 3.05 -5.31
CA ALA A 166 10.48 4.30 -5.77
C ALA A 166 11.75 4.64 -4.96
N HIS A 167 12.75 5.17 -5.65
CA HIS A 167 14.05 5.58 -5.06
C HIS A 167 14.89 4.45 -4.44
N LEU A 168 14.48 3.17 -4.59
CA LEU A 168 15.25 2.02 -4.14
C LEU A 168 16.07 1.43 -5.30
N ASP A 169 17.29 1.00 -5.00
CA ASP A 169 18.11 0.17 -5.88
C ASP A 169 17.55 -1.27 -5.95
N LEU A 170 18.10 -2.10 -6.82
CA LEU A 170 17.60 -3.46 -7.03
C LEU A 170 17.67 -4.33 -5.76
N PRO A 171 18.73 -4.32 -4.94
CA PRO A 171 18.74 -4.98 -3.64
C PRO A 171 17.63 -4.49 -2.70
N GLY A 172 17.45 -3.16 -2.61
CA GLY A 172 16.39 -2.54 -1.79
C GLY A 172 14.98 -2.94 -2.24
N LYS A 173 14.72 -2.97 -3.55
CA LYS A 173 13.44 -3.45 -4.11
C LYS A 173 13.16 -4.90 -3.71
N ARG A 174 14.17 -5.78 -3.80
CA ARG A 174 14.03 -7.19 -3.39
C ARG A 174 13.78 -7.33 -1.89
N ALA A 175 14.54 -6.60 -1.07
CA ALA A 175 14.37 -6.60 0.39
C ALA A 175 12.97 -6.12 0.79
N LEU A 176 12.44 -5.08 0.12
CA LEU A 176 11.09 -4.59 0.35
C LEU A 176 10.03 -5.66 0.04
N PHE A 177 10.07 -6.29 -1.13
CA PHE A 177 9.10 -7.34 -1.45
C PHE A 177 9.20 -8.53 -0.50
N ALA A 178 10.42 -8.96 -0.11
CA ALA A 178 10.61 -10.01 0.87
C ALA A 178 9.96 -9.65 2.23
N LEU A 179 10.13 -8.39 2.68
CA LEU A 179 9.47 -7.89 3.88
C LEU A 179 7.94 -7.93 3.74
N LEU A 180 7.37 -7.45 2.63
CA LEU A 180 5.92 -7.45 2.42
C LEU A 180 5.35 -8.87 2.44
N MET A 181 6.02 -9.82 1.80
CA MET A 181 5.59 -11.23 1.81
C MET A 181 5.68 -11.86 3.22
N ASN A 182 6.71 -11.52 4.00
CA ASN A 182 6.82 -11.98 5.38
C ASN A 182 5.70 -11.41 6.26
N LEU A 183 5.42 -10.10 6.16
CA LEU A 183 4.33 -9.45 6.90
C LEU A 183 2.96 -10.06 6.56
N ALA A 184 2.73 -10.37 5.29
CA ALA A 184 1.50 -11.03 4.86
C ALA A 184 1.38 -12.45 5.43
N ARG A 185 2.47 -13.24 5.38
CA ARG A 185 2.47 -14.64 5.80
C ARG A 185 2.46 -14.80 7.33
N GLU A 186 3.26 -14.00 8.04
CA GLU A 186 3.49 -14.19 9.48
C GLU A 186 2.57 -13.36 10.35
N GLU A 187 2.17 -12.17 9.88
CA GLU A 187 1.29 -11.26 10.62
C GLU A 187 -0.13 -11.22 10.06
N GLY A 188 -0.40 -11.95 8.97
CA GLY A 188 -1.71 -11.98 8.33
C GLY A 188 -2.13 -10.66 7.68
N ARG A 189 -1.17 -9.75 7.42
CA ARG A 189 -1.49 -8.44 6.82
C ARG A 189 -1.90 -8.59 5.37
N THR A 190 -2.92 -7.84 4.97
CA THR A 190 -3.33 -7.73 3.58
C THR A 190 -2.63 -6.54 2.95
N ILE A 191 -1.95 -6.74 1.83
CA ILE A 191 -1.11 -5.72 1.23
C ILE A 191 -1.47 -5.56 -0.24
N ILE A 192 -1.73 -4.32 -0.68
CA ILE A 192 -1.84 -3.97 -2.10
C ILE A 192 -0.73 -2.95 -2.39
N ALA A 193 0.20 -3.32 -3.28
CA ALA A 193 1.30 -2.46 -3.67
C ALA A 193 1.22 -2.14 -5.16
N SER A 194 1.21 -0.85 -5.53
CA SER A 194 1.30 -0.46 -6.92
C SER A 194 2.74 -0.52 -7.42
N THR A 195 2.92 -0.92 -8.66
CA THR A 195 4.21 -0.84 -9.35
C THR A 195 4.01 -0.85 -10.86
N HIS A 196 4.97 -0.29 -11.58
CA HIS A 196 5.10 -0.42 -13.02
C HIS A 196 6.29 -1.31 -13.41
N ASP A 197 7.11 -1.73 -12.42
CA ASP A 197 8.28 -2.60 -12.58
C ASP A 197 7.91 -4.04 -12.23
N LEU A 198 8.17 -4.98 -13.15
CA LEU A 198 8.06 -6.41 -12.88
C LEU A 198 9.45 -6.98 -12.59
N LEU A 199 9.72 -7.22 -11.32
CA LEU A 199 10.89 -7.96 -10.87
C LEU A 199 10.54 -9.47 -10.77
N PRO A 200 11.52 -10.38 -10.87
CA PRO A 200 11.27 -11.82 -10.70
C PRO A 200 10.50 -12.17 -9.43
N ILE A 201 10.76 -11.48 -8.31
CA ILE A 201 10.06 -11.67 -7.03
C ILE A 201 8.56 -11.34 -7.10
N CYS A 202 8.13 -10.53 -8.08
CA CYS A 202 6.72 -10.21 -8.28
C CYS A 202 5.87 -11.42 -8.67
N HIS A 203 6.48 -12.53 -9.10
CA HIS A 203 5.80 -13.78 -9.39
C HIS A 203 5.46 -14.61 -8.13
N GLU A 204 6.03 -14.28 -6.98
CA GLU A 204 5.81 -14.98 -5.71
C GLU A 204 4.64 -14.42 -4.89
N VAL A 205 4.02 -13.32 -5.35
CA VAL A 205 2.89 -12.70 -4.66
C VAL A 205 1.59 -13.48 -4.87
N SER A 206 0.57 -13.18 -4.07
CA SER A 206 -0.71 -13.89 -4.07
C SER A 206 -1.57 -13.61 -5.31
N ALA A 207 -1.53 -12.38 -5.83
CA ALA A 207 -2.33 -11.98 -6.99
C ALA A 207 -1.73 -10.80 -7.74
N TRP A 208 -2.07 -10.70 -9.02
CA TRP A 208 -1.86 -9.53 -9.85
C TRP A 208 -3.19 -8.88 -10.22
N TRP A 209 -3.22 -7.57 -10.13
CA TRP A 209 -4.26 -6.70 -10.64
C TRP A 209 -3.65 -5.79 -11.69
N LEU A 210 -4.03 -5.94 -12.94
CA LEU A 210 -3.61 -5.05 -14.04
C LEU A 210 -4.68 -4.00 -14.28
N LEU A 211 -4.35 -2.73 -14.01
CA LEU A 211 -5.18 -1.59 -14.43
C LEU A 211 -4.70 -1.10 -15.79
N HIS A 212 -5.52 -1.34 -16.82
CA HIS A 212 -5.21 -1.03 -18.19
C HIS A 212 -6.46 -0.52 -18.90
N GLU A 213 -6.36 0.60 -19.63
CA GLU A 213 -7.47 1.23 -20.38
C GLU A 213 -8.76 1.39 -19.57
N GLY A 214 -8.63 1.79 -18.30
CA GLY A 214 -9.77 1.98 -17.39
C GLY A 214 -10.46 0.71 -16.93
N ARG A 215 -9.89 -0.47 -17.18
CA ARG A 215 -10.37 -1.78 -16.75
C ARG A 215 -9.41 -2.43 -15.78
N LEU A 216 -9.93 -3.32 -14.93
CA LEU A 216 -9.14 -4.08 -13.95
C LEU A 216 -9.20 -5.57 -14.33
N LEU A 217 -8.04 -6.14 -14.63
CA LEU A 217 -7.87 -7.58 -14.85
C LEU A 217 -7.18 -8.17 -13.64
N CYS A 218 -7.75 -9.22 -13.07
CA CYS A 218 -7.28 -9.83 -11.82
C CYS A 218 -6.99 -11.32 -12.05
N GLY A 219 -5.91 -11.81 -11.47
CA GLY A 219 -5.58 -13.24 -11.53
C GLY A 219 -4.31 -13.61 -10.76
N SER A 220 -3.94 -14.88 -10.86
CA SER A 220 -2.68 -15.37 -10.31
C SER A 220 -1.49 -14.93 -11.18
N PRO A 221 -0.30 -14.70 -10.58
CA PRO A 221 0.94 -14.53 -11.33
C PRO A 221 1.28 -15.72 -12.27
N THR A 222 0.65 -16.88 -12.07
CA THR A 222 0.82 -18.08 -12.92
C THR A 222 -0.16 -18.15 -14.10
N ASP A 223 -1.14 -17.25 -14.17
CA ASP A 223 -2.10 -17.19 -15.30
C ASP A 223 -1.40 -16.70 -16.57
N THR A 224 -1.27 -17.57 -17.54
CA THR A 224 -0.57 -17.31 -18.80
C THR A 224 -1.20 -16.16 -19.59
N ARG A 225 -2.54 -16.05 -19.60
CA ARG A 225 -3.23 -14.97 -20.31
C ARG A 225 -2.99 -13.63 -19.65
N LEU A 226 -3.10 -13.58 -18.32
CA LEU A 226 -2.82 -12.35 -17.56
C LEU A 226 -1.37 -11.93 -17.74
N ARG A 227 -0.41 -12.89 -17.68
CA ARG A 227 1.02 -12.61 -17.91
C ARG A 227 1.27 -12.00 -19.30
N GLN A 228 0.70 -12.58 -20.34
CA GLN A 228 0.83 -12.05 -21.69
C GLN A 228 0.26 -10.61 -21.76
N THR A 229 -0.95 -10.39 -21.24
CA THR A 229 -1.58 -9.06 -21.24
C THR A 229 -0.75 -8.04 -20.42
N VAL A 230 -0.16 -8.46 -19.28
CA VAL A 230 0.72 -7.62 -18.49
C VAL A 230 1.99 -7.28 -19.26
N GLY A 231 2.62 -8.26 -19.94
CA GLY A 231 3.79 -8.03 -20.78
C GLY A 231 3.52 -7.01 -21.88
N GLU A 232 2.41 -7.17 -22.60
CA GLU A 232 1.98 -6.24 -23.64
C GLU A 232 1.68 -4.83 -23.06
N ALA A 233 0.94 -4.76 -21.97
CA ALA A 233 0.56 -3.49 -21.34
C ALA A 233 1.75 -2.72 -20.77
N LEU A 234 2.75 -3.40 -20.23
CA LEU A 234 3.96 -2.79 -19.63
C LEU A 234 5.14 -2.72 -20.61
N GLU A 235 5.00 -3.26 -21.82
CA GLU A 235 6.09 -3.37 -22.81
C GLU A 235 7.31 -4.14 -22.24
N THR A 236 7.06 -5.18 -21.48
CA THR A 236 8.07 -5.94 -20.74
C THR A 236 7.91 -7.44 -21.00
N VAL A 237 9.02 -8.19 -21.00
CA VAL A 237 8.98 -9.66 -21.04
C VAL A 237 8.62 -10.18 -19.64
N VAL A 238 7.55 -11.00 -19.57
CA VAL A 238 6.97 -11.50 -18.30
C VAL A 238 7.10 -13.02 -18.19
#